data_f3d5162939261952406b49048f115ad6
#
_entry.id   f3d5162939261952406b49048f115ad6
#
_cell.length_a   1.000
_cell.length_b   1.000
_cell.length_c   1.000
_cell.angle_alpha   90.00
_cell.angle_beta   90.00
_cell.angle_gamma   90.00
#
_symmetry.space_group_name_H-M   'P 1'
#
loop_
_entity.id
_entity.type
_entity.pdbx_description
1 polymer ?
#
loop_
_entity_poly.entity_id
_entity_poly.type
_entity_poly.pdbx_seq_one_letter_code
_entity_poly.pdbx_strand_id
1 'polypeptide(L)'
;MNRTDHDEAVAQYRACAASYDKVTRYMESVRCQAIDMLALRPGDTVLDVACGTGKSFALLQERVGPRGRIIGIDISPDMLALARQRVQRAGWDNVTLIQSSMEQARIAAEVDALLFSYTHDVLRSRAALDNIFRYAKPHAHVAAAGMKHFPWWLAPLNVLVWFKARGFT
;
A
#
# COMPACT_ATOMS: atom_id res chain seq x y z
N MET A 1 -2.15 12.57 -14.92
CA MET A 1 -0.77 12.35 -14.44
C MET A 1 0.09 12.08 -15.66
N ASN A 2 1.10 12.92 -15.93
CA ASN A 2 1.93 12.79 -17.13
C ASN A 2 2.91 11.60 -16.98
N ARG A 3 3.39 11.08 -18.12
CA ARG A 3 4.36 9.98 -18.17
C ARG A 3 5.66 10.30 -17.41
N THR A 4 6.06 11.57 -17.41
CA THR A 4 7.19 12.12 -16.63
C THR A 4 6.99 12.02 -15.12
N ASP A 5 5.80 12.31 -14.59
CA ASP A 5 5.50 12.21 -13.15
C ASP A 5 5.57 10.75 -12.67
N HIS A 6 5.27 9.83 -13.55
CA HIS A 6 5.31 8.39 -13.30
C HIS A 6 6.76 7.87 -13.24
N ASP A 7 7.59 8.29 -14.21
CA ASP A 7 9.00 7.90 -14.27
C ASP A 7 9.82 8.51 -13.12
N GLU A 8 9.48 9.73 -12.69
CA GLU A 8 10.09 10.36 -11.52
C GLU A 8 9.71 9.64 -10.23
N ALA A 9 8.45 9.24 -10.04
CA ALA A 9 8.03 8.46 -8.89
C ALA A 9 8.78 7.11 -8.80
N VAL A 10 8.92 6.40 -9.93
CA VAL A 10 9.67 5.15 -9.99
C VAL A 10 11.16 5.35 -9.67
N ALA A 11 11.79 6.41 -10.21
CA ALA A 11 13.20 6.71 -9.94
C ALA A 11 13.46 7.05 -8.47
N GLN A 12 12.55 7.79 -7.85
CA GLN A 12 12.64 8.18 -6.44
C GLN A 12 12.49 6.98 -5.50
N TYR A 13 11.52 6.11 -5.74
CA TYR A 13 11.35 4.88 -4.96
C TYR A 13 12.53 3.92 -5.13
N ARG A 14 13.17 3.92 -6.30
CA ARG A 14 14.36 3.10 -6.55
C ARG A 14 15.53 3.45 -5.63
N ALA A 15 15.81 4.73 -5.43
CA ALA A 15 16.89 5.19 -4.55
C ALA A 15 16.64 4.87 -3.07
N CYS A 16 15.36 4.80 -2.66
CA CYS A 16 14.95 4.63 -1.27
C CYS A 16 14.61 3.17 -0.90
N ALA A 17 14.43 2.26 -1.87
CA ALA A 17 13.87 0.92 -1.63
C ALA A 17 14.60 0.13 -0.53
N ALA A 18 15.93 0.12 -0.52
CA ALA A 18 16.71 -0.65 0.45
C ALA A 18 16.66 -0.10 1.89
N SER A 19 16.48 1.21 2.06
CA SER A 19 16.40 1.88 3.37
C SER A 19 14.97 2.11 3.85
N TYR A 20 14.00 1.99 2.97
CA TYR A 20 12.59 2.30 3.20
C TYR A 20 12.01 1.56 4.41
N ASP A 21 12.32 0.28 4.57
CA ASP A 21 11.85 -0.54 5.68
C ASP A 21 12.29 -0.05 7.06
N LYS A 22 13.49 0.54 7.16
CA LYS A 22 14.00 1.09 8.42
C LYS A 22 13.27 2.37 8.79
N VAL A 23 13.07 3.24 7.82
CA VAL A 23 12.44 4.57 8.02
C VAL A 23 10.97 4.44 8.40
N THR A 24 10.26 3.47 7.83
CA THR A 24 8.82 3.30 8.06
C THR A 24 8.46 2.46 9.30
N ARG A 25 9.45 1.99 10.08
CA ARG A 25 9.19 1.18 11.29
C ARG A 25 8.28 1.90 12.30
N TYR A 26 8.45 3.19 12.49
CA TYR A 26 7.62 3.97 13.42
C TYR A 26 6.15 4.10 12.96
N MET A 27 5.84 3.81 11.70
CA MET A 27 4.48 3.82 11.16
C MET A 27 3.74 2.49 11.36
N GLU A 28 4.38 1.51 12.00
CA GLU A 28 3.85 0.16 12.19
C GLU A 28 2.50 0.16 12.93
N SER A 29 2.41 0.95 14.02
CA SER A 29 1.17 1.04 14.81
C SER A 29 -0.02 1.55 14.01
N VAL A 30 0.21 2.53 13.15
CA VAL A 30 -0.84 3.09 12.26
C VAL A 30 -1.27 2.06 11.22
N ARG A 31 -0.32 1.29 10.69
CA ARG A 31 -0.60 0.20 9.75
C ARG A 31 -1.43 -0.90 10.41
N CYS A 32 -1.06 -1.32 11.63
CA CYS A 32 -1.83 -2.30 12.40
C CYS A 32 -3.28 -1.85 12.57
N GLN A 33 -3.49 -0.61 13.03
CA GLN A 33 -4.83 -0.06 13.21
C GLN A 33 -5.64 -0.03 11.91
N ALA A 34 -5.03 0.39 10.79
CA ALA A 34 -5.70 0.38 9.49
C ALA A 34 -6.13 -1.03 9.06
N ILE A 35 -5.28 -2.02 9.29
CA ILE A 35 -5.60 -3.42 8.98
C ILE A 35 -6.70 -3.96 9.89
N ASP A 36 -6.69 -3.60 11.17
CA ASP A 36 -7.75 -4.00 12.11
C ASP A 36 -9.12 -3.41 11.71
N MET A 37 -9.13 -2.18 11.19
CA MET A 37 -10.35 -1.53 10.68
C MET A 37 -10.94 -2.23 9.44
N LEU A 38 -10.16 -3.02 8.71
CA LEU A 38 -10.67 -3.82 7.59
C LEU A 38 -11.57 -4.97 8.04
N ALA A 39 -11.58 -5.32 9.32
CA ALA A 39 -12.38 -6.40 9.89
C ALA A 39 -12.28 -7.73 9.10
N LEU A 40 -11.08 -8.03 8.60
CA LEU A 40 -10.80 -9.19 7.76
C LEU A 40 -11.14 -10.50 8.46
N ARG A 41 -11.64 -11.46 7.68
CA ARG A 41 -11.99 -12.81 8.13
C ARG A 41 -11.09 -13.85 7.44
N PRO A 42 -10.85 -14.99 8.06
CA PRO A 42 -10.16 -16.10 7.40
C PRO A 42 -10.85 -16.49 6.08
N GLY A 43 -10.09 -16.47 4.99
CA GLY A 43 -10.60 -16.74 3.65
C GLY A 43 -10.84 -15.51 2.78
N ASP A 44 -10.82 -14.28 3.35
CA ASP A 44 -11.01 -13.05 2.59
C ASP A 44 -9.88 -12.81 1.58
N THR A 45 -10.21 -12.12 0.51
CA THR A 45 -9.26 -11.58 -0.47
C THR A 45 -9.06 -10.09 -0.19
N VAL A 46 -7.82 -9.69 0.07
CA VAL A 46 -7.46 -8.30 0.34
C VAL A 46 -6.51 -7.75 -0.73
N LEU A 47 -6.78 -6.52 -1.17
CA LEU A 47 -5.91 -5.77 -2.07
C LEU A 47 -5.10 -4.74 -1.26
N ASP A 48 -3.78 -4.89 -1.27
CA ASP A 48 -2.83 -3.90 -0.74
C ASP A 48 -2.39 -2.98 -1.89
N VAL A 49 -2.95 -1.78 -1.91
CA VAL A 49 -2.80 -0.80 -3.00
C VAL A 49 -1.50 -0.02 -2.81
N ALA A 50 -0.62 -0.04 -3.81
CA ALA A 50 0.76 0.45 -3.74
C ALA A 50 1.50 -0.16 -2.54
N CYS A 51 1.61 -1.49 -2.56
CA CYS A 51 2.05 -2.31 -1.43
C CYS A 51 3.53 -2.10 -1.03
N GLY A 52 4.32 -1.43 -1.89
CA GLY A 52 5.74 -1.20 -1.67
C GLY A 52 6.51 -2.49 -1.43
N THR A 53 7.28 -2.55 -0.36
CA THR A 53 8.07 -3.73 0.03
C THR A 53 7.26 -4.84 0.70
N GLY A 54 5.92 -4.72 0.73
CA GLY A 54 5.03 -5.72 1.34
C GLY A 54 5.04 -5.76 2.87
N LYS A 55 5.26 -4.63 3.53
CA LYS A 55 5.28 -4.57 5.01
C LYS A 55 3.95 -4.94 5.65
N SER A 56 2.83 -4.74 4.95
CA SER A 56 1.50 -5.10 5.42
C SER A 56 1.25 -6.62 5.39
N PHE A 57 1.98 -7.38 4.56
CA PHE A 57 1.62 -8.76 4.25
C PHE A 57 1.59 -9.70 5.47
N ALA A 58 2.52 -9.56 6.41
CA ALA A 58 2.52 -10.40 7.61
C ALA A 58 1.24 -10.21 8.43
N LEU A 59 0.86 -8.95 8.66
CA LEU A 59 -0.36 -8.60 9.39
C LEU A 59 -1.63 -9.03 8.64
N LEU A 60 -1.66 -8.84 7.31
CA LEU A 60 -2.77 -9.30 6.47
C LEU A 60 -2.88 -10.82 6.51
N GLN A 61 -1.75 -11.53 6.43
CA GLN A 61 -1.70 -12.99 6.48
C GLN A 61 -2.25 -13.55 7.78
N GLU A 62 -1.95 -12.92 8.92
CA GLU A 62 -2.51 -13.28 10.23
C GLU A 62 -4.05 -13.17 10.26
N ARG A 63 -4.64 -12.22 9.52
CA ARG A 63 -6.09 -12.00 9.50
C ARG A 63 -6.79 -12.89 8.49
N VAL A 64 -6.29 -12.99 7.25
CA VAL A 64 -6.95 -13.77 6.19
C VAL A 64 -6.62 -15.26 6.25
N GLY A 65 -5.49 -15.63 6.86
CA GLY A 65 -5.02 -17.01 6.98
C GLY A 65 -4.65 -17.66 5.65
N PRO A 66 -4.30 -18.96 5.67
CA PRO A 66 -3.80 -19.65 4.48
C PRO A 66 -4.86 -19.87 3.38
N ARG A 67 -6.13 -19.78 3.72
CA ARG A 67 -7.25 -19.90 2.75
C ARG A 67 -7.64 -18.56 2.14
N GLY A 68 -7.18 -17.44 2.72
CA GLY A 68 -7.37 -16.09 2.18
C GLY A 68 -6.38 -15.80 1.06
N ARG A 69 -6.51 -14.65 0.46
CA ARG A 69 -5.64 -14.19 -0.63
C ARG A 69 -5.19 -12.75 -0.38
N ILE A 70 -3.92 -12.47 -0.62
CA ILE A 70 -3.36 -11.14 -0.60
C ILE A 70 -2.92 -10.77 -2.02
N ILE A 71 -3.37 -9.65 -2.53
CA ILE A 71 -2.97 -9.10 -3.83
C ILE A 71 -2.26 -7.79 -3.56
N GLY A 72 -0.95 -7.74 -3.82
CA GLY A 72 -0.15 -6.51 -3.72
C GLY A 72 0.08 -5.93 -5.11
N ILE A 73 -0.22 -4.65 -5.29
CA ILE A 73 0.09 -3.92 -6.53
C ILE A 73 1.08 -2.81 -6.19
N ASP A 74 2.11 -2.69 -7.00
CA ASP A 74 3.03 -1.55 -6.96
C ASP A 74 3.57 -1.26 -8.35
N ILE A 75 3.91 0.00 -8.60
CA ILE A 75 4.50 0.41 -9.88
C ILE A 75 6.00 0.16 -9.92
N SER A 76 6.66 0.21 -8.76
CA SER A 76 8.11 0.10 -8.63
C SER A 76 8.57 -1.36 -8.69
N PRO A 77 9.38 -1.75 -9.69
CA PRO A 77 9.95 -3.10 -9.75
C PRO A 77 10.88 -3.40 -8.57
N ASP A 78 11.59 -2.39 -8.06
CA ASP A 78 12.53 -2.55 -6.95
C ASP A 78 11.80 -2.81 -5.62
N MET A 79 10.68 -2.12 -5.38
CA MET A 79 9.80 -2.39 -4.24
C MET A 79 9.22 -3.80 -4.31
N LEU A 80 8.71 -4.19 -5.48
CA LEU A 80 8.18 -5.54 -5.67
C LEU A 80 9.26 -6.63 -5.58
N ALA A 81 10.52 -6.34 -5.91
CA ALA A 81 11.61 -7.29 -5.70
C ALA A 81 11.79 -7.59 -4.20
N LEU A 82 11.74 -6.57 -3.34
CA LEU A 82 11.79 -6.73 -1.89
C LEU A 82 10.53 -7.44 -1.35
N ALA A 83 9.36 -7.12 -1.89
CA ALA A 83 8.12 -7.78 -1.53
C ALA A 83 8.17 -9.28 -1.87
N ARG A 84 8.66 -9.66 -3.08
CA ARG A 84 8.86 -11.07 -3.48
C ARG A 84 9.80 -11.81 -2.54
N GLN A 85 10.92 -11.20 -2.17
CA GLN A 85 11.84 -11.79 -1.20
C GLN A 85 11.17 -12.05 0.16
N ARG A 86 10.33 -11.12 0.61
CA ARG A 86 9.56 -11.26 1.84
C ARG A 86 8.59 -12.42 1.76
N VAL A 87 7.81 -12.52 0.68
CA VAL A 87 6.86 -13.60 0.42
C VAL A 87 7.57 -14.95 0.38
N GLN A 88 8.68 -15.05 -0.36
CA GLN A 88 9.47 -16.29 -0.46
C GLN A 88 10.06 -16.73 0.88
N ARG A 89 10.65 -15.80 1.64
CA ARG A 89 11.22 -16.12 2.96
C ARG A 89 10.18 -16.59 3.98
N ALA A 90 8.96 -16.09 3.85
CA ALA A 90 7.86 -16.45 4.73
C ALA A 90 7.09 -17.70 4.27
N GLY A 91 7.34 -18.19 3.05
CA GLY A 91 6.65 -19.36 2.49
C GLY A 91 5.17 -19.13 2.23
N TRP A 92 4.77 -17.90 1.84
CA TRP A 92 3.36 -17.59 1.57
C TRP A 92 3.00 -17.90 0.12
N ASP A 93 2.12 -18.87 -0.09
CA ASP A 93 1.67 -19.30 -1.42
C ASP A 93 0.42 -18.55 -1.91
N ASN A 94 -0.23 -17.80 -1.02
CA ASN A 94 -1.48 -17.09 -1.27
C ASN A 94 -1.29 -15.59 -1.51
N VAL A 95 -0.06 -15.14 -1.76
CA VAL A 95 0.26 -13.74 -2.08
C VAL A 95 0.58 -13.60 -3.57
N THR A 96 -0.16 -12.74 -4.25
CA THR A 96 0.05 -12.39 -5.67
C THR A 96 0.59 -10.97 -5.77
N LEU A 97 1.66 -10.76 -6.53
CA LEU A 97 2.27 -9.44 -6.75
C LEU A 97 2.10 -9.02 -8.21
N ILE A 98 1.56 -7.82 -8.42
CA ILE A 98 1.29 -7.24 -9.73
C ILE A 98 2.11 -5.96 -9.90
N GLN A 99 2.94 -5.90 -10.93
CA GLN A 99 3.64 -4.67 -11.30
C GLN A 99 2.76 -3.88 -12.28
N SER A 100 2.15 -2.82 -11.80
CA SER A 100 1.30 -1.94 -12.61
C SER A 100 1.08 -0.61 -11.92
N SER A 101 0.74 0.42 -12.70
CA SER A 101 0.07 1.59 -12.14
C SER A 101 -1.36 1.23 -11.72
N MET A 102 -1.90 1.97 -10.77
CA MET A 102 -3.26 1.72 -10.27
C MET A 102 -4.34 1.97 -11.34
N GLU A 103 -4.08 2.90 -12.24
CA GLU A 103 -4.97 3.22 -13.37
C GLU A 103 -5.09 2.09 -14.38
N GLN A 104 -4.04 1.26 -14.52
CA GLN A 104 -3.95 0.21 -15.54
C GLN A 104 -3.97 -1.21 -14.93
N ALA A 105 -3.96 -1.32 -13.62
CA ALA A 105 -3.93 -2.59 -12.94
C ALA A 105 -5.12 -3.47 -13.34
N ARG A 106 -4.82 -4.74 -13.64
CA ARG A 106 -5.83 -5.77 -13.92
C ARG A 106 -5.74 -6.84 -12.84
N ILE A 107 -6.84 -7.02 -12.13
CA ILE A 107 -6.94 -7.95 -11.01
C ILE A 107 -7.89 -9.08 -11.43
N ALA A 108 -7.45 -10.31 -11.29
CA ALA A 108 -8.22 -11.49 -11.72
C ALA A 108 -9.23 -11.98 -10.66
N ALA A 109 -9.55 -11.16 -9.66
CA ALA A 109 -10.47 -11.52 -8.59
C ALA A 109 -11.19 -10.29 -8.05
N GLU A 110 -12.39 -10.49 -7.52
CA GLU A 110 -13.03 -9.51 -6.64
C GLU A 110 -12.44 -9.59 -5.24
N VAL A 111 -12.37 -8.45 -4.54
CA VAL A 111 -11.74 -8.33 -3.23
C VAL A 111 -12.76 -7.98 -2.14
N ASP A 112 -12.56 -8.56 -0.97
CA ASP A 112 -13.36 -8.31 0.23
C ASP A 112 -12.90 -7.03 0.96
N ALA A 113 -11.64 -6.63 0.76
CA ALA A 113 -11.09 -5.44 1.39
C ALA A 113 -9.99 -4.78 0.56
N LEU A 114 -9.85 -3.46 0.75
CA LEU A 114 -8.82 -2.62 0.13
C LEU A 114 -8.05 -1.86 1.21
N LEU A 115 -6.74 -2.01 1.21
CA LEU A 115 -5.82 -1.27 2.07
C LEU A 115 -5.06 -0.22 1.27
N PHE A 116 -5.14 1.03 1.72
CA PHE A 116 -4.31 2.15 1.23
C PHE A 116 -3.38 2.58 2.36
N SER A 117 -2.11 2.20 2.28
CA SER A 117 -1.14 2.49 3.33
C SER A 117 -0.04 3.42 2.83
N TYR A 118 -0.13 4.71 3.20
CA TYR A 118 0.80 5.77 2.80
C TYR A 118 0.85 6.02 1.28
N THR A 119 -0.28 5.94 0.60
CA THR A 119 -0.45 6.04 -0.85
C THR A 119 -1.23 7.30 -1.21
N HIS A 120 -0.72 8.46 -0.81
CA HIS A 120 -1.40 9.75 -1.00
C HIS A 120 -1.61 10.13 -2.47
N ASP A 121 -0.69 9.75 -3.33
CA ASP A 121 -0.72 9.93 -4.78
C ASP A 121 -1.91 9.17 -5.40
N VAL A 122 -2.05 7.90 -5.06
CA VAL A 122 -3.16 7.04 -5.53
C VAL A 122 -4.51 7.59 -5.07
N LEU A 123 -4.62 8.02 -3.79
CA LEU A 123 -5.86 8.58 -3.24
C LEU A 123 -6.27 9.92 -3.90
N ARG A 124 -5.36 10.57 -4.62
CA ARG A 124 -5.63 11.80 -5.39
C ARG A 124 -5.96 11.52 -6.85
N SER A 125 -5.67 10.34 -7.36
CA SER A 125 -5.95 9.93 -8.74
C SER A 125 -7.35 9.34 -8.85
N ARG A 126 -8.30 10.11 -9.41
CA ARG A 126 -9.65 9.59 -9.65
C ARG A 126 -9.63 8.37 -10.55
N ALA A 127 -8.80 8.38 -11.59
CA ALA A 127 -8.69 7.26 -12.52
C ALA A 127 -8.18 5.98 -11.83
N ALA A 128 -7.22 6.11 -10.89
CA ALA A 128 -6.74 4.99 -10.07
C ALA A 128 -7.86 4.44 -9.19
N LEU A 129 -8.57 5.30 -8.47
CA LEU A 129 -9.68 4.90 -7.61
C LEU A 129 -10.81 4.25 -8.43
N ASP A 130 -11.23 4.85 -9.54
CA ASP A 130 -12.27 4.31 -10.41
C ASP A 130 -11.89 2.92 -10.95
N ASN A 131 -10.60 2.69 -11.27
CA ASN A 131 -10.13 1.39 -11.72
C ASN A 131 -10.12 0.36 -10.57
N ILE A 132 -9.54 0.71 -9.43
CA ILE A 132 -9.35 -0.23 -8.30
C ILE A 132 -10.69 -0.62 -7.66
N PHE A 133 -11.61 0.33 -7.50
CA PHE A 133 -12.93 0.04 -6.92
C PHE A 133 -13.82 -0.88 -7.79
N ARG A 134 -13.53 -1.05 -9.08
CA ARG A 134 -14.22 -2.05 -9.91
C ARG A 134 -14.07 -3.48 -9.43
N TYR A 135 -13.00 -3.74 -8.69
CA TYR A 135 -12.70 -5.08 -8.15
C TYR A 135 -13.23 -5.27 -6.73
N ALA A 136 -13.77 -4.23 -6.12
CA ALA A 136 -14.36 -4.33 -4.79
C ALA A 136 -15.71 -5.06 -4.84
N LYS A 137 -15.88 -6.07 -4.01
CA LYS A 137 -17.19 -6.71 -3.81
C LYS A 137 -18.20 -5.71 -3.22
N PRO A 138 -19.51 -5.91 -3.42
CA PRO A 138 -20.50 -5.21 -2.62
C PRO A 138 -20.18 -5.36 -1.13
N HIS A 139 -20.14 -4.25 -0.40
CA HIS A 139 -19.77 -4.21 1.04
C HIS A 139 -18.29 -4.49 1.35
N ALA A 140 -17.38 -4.39 0.38
CA ALA A 140 -15.95 -4.48 0.66
C ALA A 140 -15.51 -3.40 1.67
N HIS A 141 -14.65 -3.79 2.61
CA HIS A 141 -14.09 -2.87 3.59
C HIS A 141 -12.92 -2.08 2.99
N VAL A 142 -12.83 -0.80 3.33
CA VAL A 142 -11.75 0.07 2.85
C VAL A 142 -11.10 0.77 4.04
N ALA A 143 -9.79 0.65 4.15
CA ALA A 143 -9.00 1.40 5.12
C ALA A 143 -7.91 2.21 4.41
N ALA A 144 -7.74 3.45 4.84
CA ALA A 144 -6.67 4.33 4.38
C ALA A 144 -5.88 4.85 5.57
N ALA A 145 -4.57 4.65 5.53
CA ALA A 145 -3.62 5.15 6.50
C ALA A 145 -2.62 6.08 5.82
N GLY A 146 -2.31 7.20 6.46
CA GLY A 146 -1.36 8.15 5.93
C GLY A 146 -1.02 9.25 6.93
N MET A 147 -0.01 10.08 6.59
CA MET A 147 0.30 11.26 7.38
C MET A 147 -0.65 12.39 7.02
N LYS A 148 -1.19 13.05 8.03
CA LYS A 148 -2.02 14.24 7.90
C LYS A 148 -1.24 15.45 8.41
N HIS A 149 -1.35 16.60 7.76
CA HIS A 149 -0.90 17.84 8.34
C HIS A 149 -1.75 18.19 9.56
N PHE A 150 -1.10 18.73 10.59
CA PHE A 150 -1.82 19.28 11.73
C PHE A 150 -2.64 20.50 11.29
N PRO A 151 -3.73 20.81 12.00
CA PRO A 151 -4.48 22.04 11.77
C PRO A 151 -3.57 23.29 11.81
N TRP A 152 -3.96 24.37 11.13
CA TRP A 152 -3.12 25.54 10.93
C TRP A 152 -2.57 26.18 12.23
N TRP A 153 -3.30 26.03 13.35
CA TRP A 153 -2.84 26.52 14.67
C TRP A 153 -1.69 25.68 15.26
N LEU A 154 -1.39 24.54 14.70
CA LEU A 154 -0.21 23.73 15.01
C LEU A 154 0.79 23.77 13.84
N ALA A 155 0.80 24.86 13.07
CA ALA A 155 1.67 25.03 11.91
C ALA A 155 3.17 24.71 12.16
N PRO A 156 3.79 25.02 13.32
CA PRO A 156 5.16 24.61 13.60
C PRO A 156 5.39 23.09 13.55
N LEU A 157 4.40 22.31 13.94
CA LEU A 157 4.46 20.84 13.85
C LEU A 157 4.35 20.33 12.40
N ASN A 158 3.65 21.08 11.53
CA ASN A 158 3.57 20.77 10.11
C ASN A 158 4.94 20.90 9.42
N VAL A 159 5.80 21.79 9.88
CA VAL A 159 7.18 21.90 9.38
C VAL A 159 7.96 20.62 9.65
N LEU A 160 7.81 20.01 10.82
CA LEU A 160 8.40 18.73 11.15
C LEU A 160 7.86 17.58 10.28
N VAL A 161 6.54 17.57 10.05
CA VAL A 161 5.89 16.60 9.15
C VAL A 161 6.39 16.80 7.73
N TRP A 162 6.50 18.05 7.27
CA TRP A 162 6.98 18.39 5.94
C TRP A 162 8.44 17.98 5.70
N PHE A 163 9.34 18.23 6.68
CA PHE A 163 10.73 17.76 6.59
C PHE A 163 10.84 16.22 6.56
N LYS A 164 10.03 15.53 7.35
CA LYS A 164 9.97 14.06 7.30
C LYS A 164 9.35 13.53 6.01
N ALA A 165 8.32 14.20 5.49
CA ALA A 165 7.68 13.80 4.25
C ALA A 165 8.57 14.04 3.01
N ARG A 166 9.42 15.07 2.99
CA ARG A 166 10.37 15.32 1.89
C ARG A 166 11.40 14.23 1.66
N GLY A 167 11.64 13.39 2.63
CA GLY A 167 12.44 12.18 2.45
C GLY A 167 11.70 11.05 1.72
N PHE A 168 10.41 11.26 1.41
CA PHE A 168 9.50 10.29 0.77
C PHE A 168 8.78 10.83 -0.48
N THR A 169 9.07 12.07 -0.89
CA THR A 169 8.51 12.67 -2.14
C THR A 169 9.57 12.87 -3.20
#